data_b80e5562204dade709e337300f7cc273
#
_entry.id   b80e5562204dade709e337300f7cc273
#
_cell.length_a   1.000
_cell.length_b   1.000
_cell.length_c   1.000
_cell.angle_alpha   90.00
_cell.angle_beta   90.00
_cell.angle_gamma   90.00
#
_symmetry.space_group_name_H-M   'P 1'
#
loop_
_entity.id
_entity.type
_entity.pdbx_description
1 polymer ?
#
loop_
_entity_poly.entity_id
_entity_poly.type
_entity_poly.pdbx_seq_one_letter_code
_entity_poly.pdbx_strand_id
1 'polypeptide(L)'
;YGWIQQQSAPISTLNNLAALLFILPYFLFSATAGQIADKYERSQLIRFIKILEIVIMLIGSAGFLLGNLWLLLFALFLMGTHSTCFGPIKYAILPEILKPQELMSGNALFQSGTSIAILVGMILGGAVIASSEGNLLWISITVVTIACLGYLSSRFILPQKVAEPDLKIDWNFFRTSFQTLKYVKGIPVIFMILLGNSWYWFYGATYLTQIPQLTQQNLHASENVVSLL
;
A
#
# COMPACT_ATOMS: atom_id res chain seq x y z
N TYR A 1 -16.41 -7.58 15.32
CA TYR A 1 -17.44 -7.64 14.26
C TYR A 1 -18.81 -7.10 14.73
N GLY A 2 -19.24 -7.31 16.00
CA GLY A 2 -20.58 -6.92 16.46
C GLY A 2 -20.87 -5.41 16.39
N TRP A 3 -19.90 -4.54 16.61
CA TRP A 3 -20.11 -3.08 16.55
C TRP A 3 -20.18 -2.53 15.13
N ILE A 4 -19.61 -3.22 14.12
CA ILE A 4 -19.73 -2.85 12.69
C ILE A 4 -21.16 -3.14 12.19
N GLN A 5 -21.81 -4.20 12.71
CA GLN A 5 -23.18 -4.56 12.34
C GLN A 5 -24.24 -3.57 12.86
N GLN A 6 -23.91 -2.74 13.84
CA GLN A 6 -24.80 -1.70 14.35
C GLN A 6 -24.83 -0.43 13.46
N GLN A 7 -23.97 -0.34 12.45
CA GLN A 7 -24.00 0.76 11.51
C GLN A 7 -24.98 0.46 10.37
N SER A 8 -25.79 1.43 10.05
CA SER A 8 -26.90 1.37 9.07
C SER A 8 -26.46 1.18 7.60
N ALA A 9 -25.18 1.06 7.31
CA ALA A 9 -24.67 0.86 5.96
C ALA A 9 -24.42 -0.63 5.67
N PRO A 10 -24.80 -1.15 4.48
CA PRO A 10 -24.48 -2.51 4.06
C PRO A 10 -22.97 -2.77 4.10
N ILE A 11 -22.54 -3.96 4.55
CA ILE A 11 -21.13 -4.37 4.64
C ILE A 11 -20.42 -4.21 3.28
N SER A 12 -21.11 -4.51 2.18
CA SER A 12 -20.58 -4.30 0.82
C SER A 12 -20.24 -2.85 0.52
N THR A 13 -21.04 -1.90 1.01
CA THR A 13 -20.78 -0.46 0.84
C THR A 13 -19.56 -0.02 1.64
N LEU A 14 -19.38 -0.54 2.85
CA LEU A 14 -18.21 -0.24 3.69
C LEU A 14 -16.92 -0.83 3.07
N ASN A 15 -16.96 -2.03 2.53
CA ASN A 15 -15.83 -2.63 1.85
C ASN A 15 -15.43 -1.84 0.59
N ASN A 16 -16.40 -1.41 -0.20
CA ASN A 16 -16.13 -0.59 -1.38
C ASN A 16 -15.58 0.79 -1.00
N LEU A 17 -16.11 1.41 0.07
CA LEU A 17 -15.59 2.68 0.60
C LEU A 17 -14.15 2.52 1.11
N ALA A 18 -13.86 1.44 1.82
CA ALA A 18 -12.52 1.14 2.30
C ALA A 18 -11.52 0.97 1.14
N ALA A 19 -11.90 0.22 0.11
CA ALA A 19 -11.08 0.06 -1.09
C ALA A 19 -10.86 1.40 -1.82
N LEU A 20 -11.92 2.21 -1.97
CA LEU A 20 -11.83 3.53 -2.57
C LEU A 20 -10.87 4.44 -1.80
N LEU A 21 -11.00 4.52 -0.48
CA LEU A 21 -10.16 5.35 0.38
C LEU A 21 -8.68 4.94 0.33
N PHE A 22 -8.40 3.65 0.19
CA PHE A 22 -7.03 3.17 0.05
C PHE A 22 -6.43 3.48 -1.33
N ILE A 23 -7.22 3.40 -2.40
CA ILE A 23 -6.75 3.61 -3.78
C ILE A 23 -6.70 5.10 -4.15
N LEU A 24 -7.59 5.92 -3.60
CA LEU A 24 -7.70 7.35 -3.92
C LEU A 24 -6.38 8.12 -3.82
N PRO A 25 -5.53 7.94 -2.79
CA PRO A 25 -4.23 8.60 -2.70
C PRO A 25 -3.29 8.30 -3.87
N TYR A 26 -3.33 7.09 -4.42
CA TYR A 26 -2.51 6.73 -5.59
C TYR A 26 -2.88 7.57 -6.80
N PHE A 27 -4.15 7.81 -7.01
CA PHE A 27 -4.60 8.68 -8.09
C PHE A 27 -4.22 10.14 -7.86
N LEU A 28 -4.36 10.63 -6.63
CA LEU A 28 -4.11 12.04 -6.31
C LEU A 28 -2.61 12.37 -6.23
N PHE A 29 -1.80 11.54 -5.58
CA PHE A 29 -0.47 11.92 -5.11
C PHE A 29 0.69 11.23 -5.83
N SER A 30 0.46 10.21 -6.71
CA SER A 30 1.55 9.43 -7.30
C SER A 30 2.57 10.27 -8.08
N ALA A 31 2.11 11.23 -8.87
CA ALA A 31 3.01 12.09 -9.65
C ALA A 31 3.85 13.02 -8.76
N THR A 32 3.25 13.57 -7.70
CA THR A 32 3.96 14.41 -6.72
C THR A 32 4.91 13.57 -5.86
N ALA A 33 4.51 12.35 -5.49
CA ALA A 33 5.37 11.42 -4.78
C ALA A 33 6.64 11.07 -5.60
N GLY A 34 6.51 10.92 -6.92
CA GLY A 34 7.65 10.77 -7.82
C GLY A 34 8.60 11.97 -7.75
N GLN A 35 8.09 13.20 -7.84
CA GLN A 35 8.91 14.41 -7.73
C GLN A 35 9.62 14.51 -6.37
N ILE A 36 8.97 14.11 -5.28
CA ILE A 36 9.57 14.06 -3.95
C ILE A 36 10.72 13.03 -3.92
N ALA A 37 10.53 11.87 -4.53
CA ALA A 37 11.55 10.82 -4.60
C ALA A 37 12.78 11.24 -5.41
N ASP A 38 12.64 12.11 -6.40
CA ASP A 38 13.73 12.62 -7.21
C ASP A 38 14.47 13.79 -6.54
N LYS A 39 13.74 14.60 -5.77
CA LYS A 39 14.27 15.81 -5.13
C LYS A 39 15.05 15.52 -3.85
N TYR A 40 14.65 14.54 -3.06
CA TYR A 40 15.20 14.28 -1.74
C TYR A 40 16.00 12.98 -1.71
N GLU A 41 16.91 12.88 -0.74
CA GLU A 41 17.70 11.68 -0.51
C GLU A 41 16.80 10.51 -0.08
N ARG A 42 16.87 9.40 -0.84
CA ARG A 42 15.89 8.31 -0.76
C ARG A 42 15.94 7.53 0.55
N SER A 43 17.13 7.32 1.14
CA SER A 43 17.21 6.60 2.42
C SER A 43 16.58 7.41 3.57
N GLN A 44 16.73 8.73 3.55
CA GLN A 44 16.08 9.62 4.54
C GLN A 44 14.56 9.64 4.35
N LEU A 45 14.10 9.70 3.08
CA LEU A 45 12.68 9.61 2.77
C LEU A 45 12.08 8.28 3.24
N ILE A 46 12.75 7.15 3.00
CA ILE A 46 12.30 5.85 3.47
C ILE A 46 12.16 5.84 5.00
N ARG A 47 13.15 6.35 5.73
CA ARG A 47 13.09 6.44 7.20
C ARG A 47 11.94 7.31 7.68
N PHE A 48 11.73 8.46 7.05
CA PHE A 48 10.61 9.35 7.37
C PHE A 48 9.25 8.67 7.12
N ILE A 49 9.10 8.03 5.96
CA ILE A 49 7.88 7.30 5.59
C ILE A 49 7.63 6.13 6.56
N LYS A 50 8.69 5.44 7.03
CA LYS A 50 8.54 4.37 8.03
C LYS A 50 8.17 4.88 9.43
N ILE A 51 8.60 6.09 9.82
CA ILE A 51 8.08 6.74 11.03
C ILE A 51 6.60 7.08 10.86
N LEU A 52 6.21 7.62 9.71
CA LEU A 52 4.81 7.91 9.40
C LEU A 52 3.95 6.65 9.46
N GLU A 53 4.47 5.50 8.99
CA GLU A 53 3.80 4.20 9.09
C GLU A 53 3.49 3.83 10.55
N ILE A 54 4.45 4.01 11.47
CA ILE A 54 4.23 3.76 12.90
C ILE A 54 3.09 4.65 13.42
N VAL A 55 3.08 5.94 13.08
CA VAL A 55 2.02 6.87 13.49
C VAL A 55 0.65 6.41 12.96
N ILE A 56 0.60 5.99 11.69
CA ILE A 56 -0.63 5.49 11.07
C ILE A 56 -1.11 4.21 11.77
N MET A 57 -0.20 3.29 12.12
CA MET A 57 -0.55 2.07 12.85
C MET A 57 -1.07 2.37 14.26
N LEU A 58 -0.52 3.39 14.94
CA LEU A 58 -1.05 3.85 16.23
C LEU A 58 -2.46 4.45 16.09
N ILE A 59 -2.73 5.23 15.04
CA ILE A 59 -4.07 5.75 14.74
C ILE A 59 -5.05 4.59 14.46
N GLY A 60 -4.64 3.62 13.66
CA GLY A 60 -5.44 2.42 13.38
C GLY A 60 -5.71 1.60 14.63
N SER A 61 -4.69 1.43 15.48
CA SER A 61 -4.83 0.75 16.78
C SER A 61 -5.82 1.47 17.71
N ALA A 62 -5.75 2.80 17.79
CA ALA A 62 -6.74 3.60 18.51
C ALA A 62 -8.15 3.39 17.94
N GLY A 63 -8.28 3.34 16.60
CA GLY A 63 -9.54 3.04 15.94
C GLY A 63 -10.12 1.67 16.32
N PHE A 64 -9.28 0.63 16.42
CA PHE A 64 -9.69 -0.70 16.88
C PHE A 64 -10.13 -0.69 18.34
N LEU A 65 -9.31 -0.11 19.23
CA LEU A 65 -9.58 -0.11 20.66
C LEU A 65 -10.80 0.72 21.05
N LEU A 66 -11.04 1.83 20.33
CA LEU A 66 -12.20 2.69 20.55
C LEU A 66 -13.46 2.24 19.79
N GLY A 67 -13.35 1.20 18.94
CA GLY A 67 -14.45 0.78 18.08
C GLY A 67 -14.91 1.87 17.08
N ASN A 68 -14.00 2.77 16.69
CA ASN A 68 -14.35 3.92 15.87
C ASN A 68 -14.04 3.66 14.38
N LEU A 69 -15.10 3.43 13.60
CA LEU A 69 -14.98 3.16 12.16
C LEU A 69 -14.36 4.31 11.39
N TRP A 70 -14.69 5.55 11.72
CA TRP A 70 -14.16 6.72 11.00
C TRP A 70 -12.65 6.85 11.18
N LEU A 71 -12.14 6.52 12.36
CA LEU A 71 -10.72 6.51 12.65
C LEU A 71 -10.00 5.41 11.86
N LEU A 72 -10.64 4.25 11.70
CA LEU A 72 -10.11 3.15 10.88
C LEU A 72 -10.10 3.52 9.38
N LEU A 73 -11.16 4.13 8.87
CA LEU A 73 -11.23 4.60 7.50
C LEU A 73 -10.20 5.70 7.22
N PHE A 74 -9.98 6.60 8.18
CA PHE A 74 -8.94 7.61 8.10
C PHE A 74 -7.52 6.99 8.10
N ALA A 75 -7.26 6.02 8.99
CA ALA A 75 -6.00 5.28 8.99
C ALA A 75 -5.77 4.57 7.65
N LEU A 76 -6.82 4.01 7.06
CA LEU A 76 -6.74 3.34 5.76
C LEU A 76 -6.39 4.32 4.61
N PHE A 77 -6.99 5.52 4.61
CA PHE A 77 -6.61 6.58 3.67
C PHE A 77 -5.15 7.01 3.84
N LEU A 78 -4.69 7.16 5.08
CA LEU A 78 -3.30 7.48 5.38
C LEU A 78 -2.35 6.35 4.95
N MET A 79 -2.75 5.07 5.08
CA MET A 79 -1.99 3.93 4.57
C MET A 79 -1.88 3.95 3.04
N GLY A 80 -2.95 4.30 2.33
CA GLY A 80 -2.91 4.52 0.89
C GLY A 80 -1.94 5.64 0.51
N THR A 81 -1.95 6.76 1.26
CA THR A 81 -1.01 7.88 1.07
C THR A 81 0.43 7.47 1.32
N HIS A 82 0.69 6.76 2.42
CA HIS A 82 1.99 6.18 2.75
C HIS A 82 2.51 5.28 1.62
N SER A 83 1.68 4.35 1.15
CA SER A 83 2.03 3.41 0.08
C SER A 83 2.29 4.12 -1.25
N THR A 84 1.53 5.19 -1.55
CA THR A 84 1.74 6.03 -2.72
C THR A 84 3.10 6.74 -2.69
N CYS A 85 3.50 7.25 -1.53
CA CYS A 85 4.80 7.90 -1.35
C CYS A 85 5.96 6.89 -1.40
N PHE A 86 5.78 5.71 -0.83
CA PHE A 86 6.80 4.67 -0.78
C PHE A 86 7.06 4.01 -2.14
N GLY A 87 6.03 3.85 -2.97
CA GLY A 87 6.08 3.17 -4.26
C GLY A 87 7.21 3.65 -5.19
N PRO A 88 7.26 4.93 -5.58
CA PRO A 88 8.33 5.46 -6.45
C PRO A 88 9.73 5.29 -5.86
N ILE A 89 9.88 5.52 -4.56
CA ILE A 89 11.17 5.49 -3.86
C ILE A 89 11.78 4.08 -3.90
N LYS A 90 10.97 3.06 -3.62
CA LYS A 90 11.46 1.67 -3.56
C LYS A 90 12.00 1.15 -4.89
N TYR A 91 11.46 1.63 -6.03
CA TYR A 91 11.97 1.27 -7.35
C TYR A 91 13.09 2.19 -7.81
N ALA A 92 13.04 3.47 -7.46
CA ALA A 92 14.08 4.43 -7.84
C ALA A 92 15.42 4.17 -7.16
N ILE A 93 15.48 3.48 -6.02
CA ILE A 93 16.72 3.14 -5.33
C ILE A 93 17.49 2.01 -6.03
N LEU A 94 16.82 1.11 -6.75
CA LEU A 94 17.45 -0.08 -7.34
C LEU A 94 18.55 0.26 -8.35
N PRO A 95 18.40 1.21 -9.29
CA PRO A 95 19.47 1.59 -10.22
C PRO A 95 20.68 2.22 -9.54
N GLU A 96 20.57 2.67 -8.30
CA GLU A 96 21.66 3.29 -7.56
C GLU A 96 22.51 2.27 -6.80
N ILE A 97 21.92 1.13 -6.45
CA ILE A 97 22.60 0.08 -5.67
C ILE A 97 22.98 -1.15 -6.50
N LEU A 98 22.39 -1.30 -7.70
CA LEU A 98 22.60 -2.46 -8.58
C LEU A 98 23.26 -2.03 -9.90
N LYS A 99 24.04 -2.93 -10.48
CA LYS A 99 24.57 -2.77 -11.83
C LYS A 99 23.46 -2.93 -12.87
N PRO A 100 23.57 -2.31 -14.07
CA PRO A 100 22.57 -2.42 -15.12
C PRO A 100 22.15 -3.86 -15.46
N GLN A 101 23.11 -4.81 -15.42
CA GLN A 101 22.86 -6.23 -15.68
C GLN A 101 22.07 -6.94 -14.58
N GLU A 102 22.09 -6.39 -13.35
CA GLU A 102 21.45 -6.96 -12.17
C GLU A 102 20.04 -6.38 -11.95
N LEU A 103 19.67 -5.30 -12.65
CA LEU A 103 18.40 -4.60 -12.45
C LEU A 103 17.18 -5.49 -12.67
N MET A 104 17.22 -6.35 -13.67
CA MET A 104 16.11 -7.27 -13.96
C MET A 104 15.89 -8.25 -12.80
N SER A 105 16.96 -8.87 -12.32
CA SER A 105 16.94 -9.81 -11.19
C SER A 105 16.58 -9.10 -9.89
N GLY A 106 17.12 -7.89 -9.68
CA GLY A 106 16.79 -7.06 -8.51
C GLY A 106 15.32 -6.67 -8.44
N ASN A 107 14.75 -6.23 -9.56
CA ASN A 107 13.32 -5.94 -9.64
C ASN A 107 12.46 -7.19 -9.40
N ALA A 108 12.83 -8.34 -9.96
CA ALA A 108 12.13 -9.59 -9.75
C ALA A 108 12.17 -10.01 -8.28
N LEU A 109 13.33 -9.94 -7.63
CA LEU A 109 13.49 -10.26 -6.22
C LEU A 109 12.65 -9.31 -5.33
N PHE A 110 12.66 -8.02 -5.65
CA PHE A 110 11.89 -7.01 -4.92
C PHE A 110 10.39 -7.26 -5.02
N GLN A 111 9.91 -7.59 -6.23
CA GLN A 111 8.49 -7.91 -6.45
C GLN A 111 8.10 -9.23 -5.78
N SER A 112 8.94 -10.26 -5.87
CA SER A 112 8.71 -11.55 -5.19
C SER A 112 8.65 -11.37 -3.68
N GLY A 113 9.60 -10.61 -3.09
CA GLY A 113 9.59 -10.29 -1.68
C GLY A 113 8.32 -9.55 -1.25
N THR A 114 7.84 -8.60 -2.07
CA THR A 114 6.58 -7.89 -1.83
C THR A 114 5.39 -8.86 -1.83
N SER A 115 5.31 -9.76 -2.82
CA SER A 115 4.22 -10.75 -2.91
C SER A 115 4.24 -11.72 -1.73
N ILE A 116 5.42 -12.21 -1.35
CA ILE A 116 5.56 -13.09 -0.16
C ILE A 116 5.15 -12.36 1.11
N ALA A 117 5.56 -11.08 1.27
CA ALA A 117 5.18 -10.29 2.44
C ALA A 117 3.65 -10.06 2.52
N ILE A 118 2.98 -9.87 1.39
CA ILE A 118 1.51 -9.76 1.32
C ILE A 118 0.87 -11.08 1.78
N LEU A 119 1.30 -12.22 1.23
CA LEU A 119 0.75 -13.53 1.59
C LEU A 119 0.97 -13.85 3.08
N VAL A 120 2.19 -13.67 3.56
CA VAL A 120 2.53 -13.87 4.98
C VAL A 120 1.71 -12.92 5.86
N GLY A 121 1.55 -11.67 5.45
CA GLY A 121 0.74 -10.68 6.18
C GLY A 121 -0.74 -11.07 6.26
N MET A 122 -1.32 -11.60 5.18
CA MET A 122 -2.69 -12.10 5.17
C MET A 122 -2.87 -13.30 6.11
N ILE A 123 -1.95 -14.27 6.06
CA ILE A 123 -1.98 -15.47 6.91
C ILE A 123 -1.81 -15.07 8.39
N LEU A 124 -0.81 -14.25 8.71
CA LEU A 124 -0.57 -13.78 10.08
C LEU A 124 -1.74 -12.93 10.60
N GLY A 125 -2.28 -12.05 9.78
CA GLY A 125 -3.45 -11.24 10.15
C GLY A 125 -4.66 -12.10 10.48
N GLY A 126 -4.96 -13.09 9.64
CA GLY A 126 -6.03 -14.07 9.89
C GLY A 126 -5.78 -14.91 11.15
N ALA A 127 -4.56 -15.40 11.35
CA ALA A 127 -4.18 -16.18 12.53
C ALA A 127 -4.29 -15.36 13.83
N VAL A 128 -3.83 -14.11 13.83
CA VAL A 128 -3.93 -13.20 14.98
C VAL A 128 -5.39 -12.93 15.32
N ILE A 129 -6.24 -12.66 14.32
CA ILE A 129 -7.68 -12.45 14.53
C ILE A 129 -8.31 -13.73 15.13
N ALA A 130 -8.02 -14.88 14.56
CA ALA A 130 -8.57 -16.16 15.04
C ALA A 130 -8.13 -16.52 16.47
N SER A 131 -6.85 -16.27 16.80
CA SER A 131 -6.29 -16.60 18.13
C SER A 131 -6.57 -15.56 19.20
N SER A 132 -6.98 -14.35 18.81
CA SER A 132 -7.21 -13.24 19.74
C SER A 132 -8.52 -13.34 20.52
N GLU A 133 -9.39 -14.30 20.20
CA GLU A 133 -10.72 -14.44 20.81
C GLU A 133 -11.53 -13.13 20.84
N GLY A 134 -11.30 -12.27 19.83
CA GLY A 134 -11.90 -10.93 19.74
C GLY A 134 -11.18 -9.84 20.53
N ASN A 135 -10.03 -10.11 21.13
CA ASN A 135 -9.23 -9.10 21.81
C ASN A 135 -8.42 -8.28 20.79
N LEU A 136 -8.93 -7.09 20.45
CA LEU A 136 -8.33 -6.16 19.50
C LEU A 136 -6.94 -5.62 19.89
N LEU A 137 -6.55 -5.81 21.16
CA LEU A 137 -5.23 -5.41 21.64
C LEU A 137 -4.10 -6.19 20.94
N TRP A 138 -4.29 -7.51 20.73
CA TRP A 138 -3.30 -8.32 20.03
C TRP A 138 -3.09 -7.91 18.58
N ILE A 139 -4.16 -7.53 17.90
CA ILE A 139 -4.09 -6.99 16.52
C ILE A 139 -3.28 -5.69 16.54
N SER A 140 -3.60 -4.79 17.47
CA SER A 140 -2.92 -3.50 17.64
C SER A 140 -1.42 -3.66 17.91
N ILE A 141 -1.05 -4.54 18.82
CA ILE A 141 0.36 -4.83 19.14
C ILE A 141 1.08 -5.38 17.90
N THR A 142 0.45 -6.30 17.17
CA THR A 142 1.06 -6.94 15.99
C THR A 142 1.36 -5.92 14.90
N VAL A 143 0.39 -5.07 14.53
CA VAL A 143 0.60 -4.09 13.44
C VAL A 143 1.64 -3.02 13.81
N VAL A 144 1.65 -2.55 15.05
CA VAL A 144 2.64 -1.58 15.53
C VAL A 144 4.04 -2.22 15.59
N THR A 145 4.14 -3.47 16.07
CA THR A 145 5.42 -4.18 16.11
C THR A 145 6.01 -4.36 14.72
N ILE A 146 5.21 -4.76 13.73
CA ILE A 146 5.65 -4.91 12.34
C ILE A 146 6.11 -3.56 11.77
N ALA A 147 5.40 -2.48 12.04
CA ALA A 147 5.80 -1.13 11.60
C ALA A 147 7.14 -0.70 12.24
N CYS A 148 7.35 -0.97 13.53
CA CYS A 148 8.62 -0.71 14.21
C CYS A 148 9.77 -1.53 13.61
N LEU A 149 9.56 -2.82 13.32
CA LEU A 149 10.55 -3.66 12.64
C LEU A 149 10.87 -3.14 11.24
N GLY A 150 9.85 -2.65 10.50
CA GLY A 150 10.03 -1.98 9.21
C GLY A 150 10.91 -0.74 9.32
N TYR A 151 10.69 0.10 10.34
CA TYR A 151 11.53 1.25 10.61
C TYR A 151 12.97 0.85 10.96
N LEU A 152 13.15 -0.12 11.85
CA LEU A 152 14.49 -0.62 12.21
C LEU A 152 15.24 -1.14 10.98
N SER A 153 14.57 -1.90 10.12
CA SER A 153 15.14 -2.38 8.87
C SER A 153 15.56 -1.24 7.94
N SER A 154 14.80 -0.14 7.90
CA SER A 154 15.14 1.03 7.09
C SER A 154 16.43 1.74 7.50
N ARG A 155 16.90 1.51 8.74
CA ARG A 155 18.14 2.11 9.25
C ARG A 155 19.39 1.52 8.60
N PHE A 156 19.30 0.32 8.04
CA PHE A 156 20.41 -0.34 7.35
C PHE A 156 20.57 0.12 5.90
N ILE A 157 19.65 0.91 5.37
CA ILE A 157 19.74 1.46 4.01
C ILE A 157 20.83 2.55 3.99
N LEU A 158 21.82 2.37 3.12
CA LEU A 158 22.90 3.33 2.95
C LEU A 158 22.41 4.63 2.29
N PRO A 159 23.00 5.78 2.63
CA PRO A 159 22.67 7.05 1.97
C PRO A 159 22.93 6.99 0.47
N GLN A 160 22.03 7.58 -0.31
CA GLN A 160 22.10 7.61 -1.76
C GLN A 160 22.23 9.07 -2.26
N LYS A 161 22.73 9.22 -3.49
CA LYS A 161 22.79 10.54 -4.12
C LYS A 161 21.39 11.05 -4.44
N VAL A 162 21.20 12.35 -4.31
CA VAL A 162 19.98 13.02 -4.75
C VAL A 162 20.00 13.13 -6.27
N ALA A 163 18.92 12.72 -6.94
CA ALA A 163 18.85 12.73 -8.39
C ALA A 163 18.75 14.18 -8.94
N GLU A 164 17.80 14.95 -8.42
CA GLU A 164 17.52 16.31 -8.89
C GLU A 164 17.29 17.28 -7.71
N PRO A 165 18.34 17.77 -7.03
CA PRO A 165 18.23 18.61 -5.84
C PRO A 165 17.52 19.95 -6.12
N ASP A 166 17.65 20.50 -7.33
CA ASP A 166 17.07 21.79 -7.72
C ASP A 166 15.64 21.69 -8.26
N LEU A 167 15.06 20.48 -8.28
CA LEU A 167 13.70 20.25 -8.76
C LEU A 167 12.69 21.07 -7.96
N LYS A 168 11.86 21.85 -8.65
CA LYS A 168 10.71 22.56 -8.03
C LYS A 168 9.50 21.66 -8.08
N ILE A 169 9.03 21.25 -6.88
CA ILE A 169 7.85 20.40 -6.76
C ILE A 169 6.60 21.20 -7.17
N ASP A 170 5.85 20.70 -8.13
CA ASP A 170 4.53 21.21 -8.47
C ASP A 170 3.48 20.53 -7.57
N TRP A 171 2.89 21.29 -6.66
CA TRP A 171 1.88 20.82 -5.72
C TRP A 171 0.47 20.72 -6.33
N ASN A 172 0.31 21.07 -7.61
CA ASN A 172 -0.94 20.86 -8.30
C ASN A 172 -1.03 19.41 -8.82
N PHE A 173 -1.59 18.54 -8.01
CA PHE A 173 -1.67 17.10 -8.25
C PHE A 173 -2.31 16.76 -9.61
N PHE A 174 -3.39 17.44 -9.97
CA PHE A 174 -4.10 17.20 -11.23
C PHE A 174 -3.25 17.64 -12.43
N ARG A 175 -2.64 18.80 -12.34
CA ARG A 175 -1.77 19.32 -13.40
C ARG A 175 -0.57 18.41 -13.61
N THR A 176 0.09 18.00 -12.55
CA THR A 176 1.26 17.12 -12.58
C THR A 176 0.91 15.75 -13.18
N SER A 177 -0.18 15.13 -12.71
CA SER A 177 -0.66 13.84 -13.24
C SER A 177 -1.00 13.93 -14.72
N PHE A 178 -1.68 15.01 -15.15
CA PHE A 178 -2.04 15.22 -16.55
C PHE A 178 -0.81 15.46 -17.43
N GLN A 179 0.15 16.24 -16.96
CA GLN A 179 1.41 16.49 -17.69
C GLN A 179 2.22 15.20 -17.84
N THR A 180 2.34 14.40 -16.77
CA THR A 180 3.02 13.10 -16.81
C THR A 180 2.33 12.16 -17.80
N LEU A 181 1.01 12.07 -17.77
CA LEU A 181 0.24 11.25 -18.72
C LEU A 181 0.43 11.71 -20.16
N LYS A 182 0.41 13.03 -20.41
CA LYS A 182 0.66 13.61 -21.72
C LYS A 182 2.06 13.30 -22.24
N TYR A 183 3.07 13.41 -21.37
CA TYR A 183 4.45 13.04 -21.69
C TYR A 183 4.58 11.58 -22.08
N VAL A 184 4.05 10.68 -21.27
CA VAL A 184 4.11 9.23 -21.50
C VAL A 184 3.35 8.83 -22.76
N LYS A 185 2.20 9.46 -23.06
CA LYS A 185 1.45 9.24 -24.30
C LYS A 185 2.28 9.57 -25.56
N GLY A 186 3.27 10.46 -25.46
CA GLY A 186 4.23 10.75 -26.52
C GLY A 186 5.24 9.62 -26.77
N ILE A 187 5.31 8.61 -25.90
CA ILE A 187 6.22 7.45 -26.01
C ILE A 187 5.38 6.17 -26.10
N PRO A 188 4.99 5.72 -27.32
CA PRO A 188 3.99 4.67 -27.49
C PRO A 188 4.29 3.37 -26.76
N VAL A 189 5.57 2.96 -26.72
CA VAL A 189 5.99 1.73 -26.03
C VAL A 189 5.70 1.81 -24.54
N ILE A 190 6.08 2.91 -23.89
CA ILE A 190 5.87 3.09 -22.45
C ILE A 190 4.36 3.19 -22.17
N PHE A 191 3.63 3.90 -23.01
CA PHE A 191 2.17 4.03 -22.86
C PHE A 191 1.45 2.68 -22.94
N MET A 192 1.82 1.83 -23.89
CA MET A 192 1.23 0.47 -24.02
C MET A 192 1.59 -0.43 -22.84
N ILE A 193 2.83 -0.35 -22.33
CA ILE A 193 3.24 -1.10 -21.13
C ILE A 193 2.42 -0.64 -19.92
N LEU A 194 2.21 0.66 -19.73
CA LEU A 194 1.40 1.20 -18.65
C LEU A 194 -0.07 0.75 -18.76
N LEU A 195 -0.66 0.76 -19.97
CA LEU A 195 -2.01 0.27 -20.19
C LEU A 195 -2.14 -1.22 -19.85
N GLY A 196 -1.19 -2.05 -20.32
CA GLY A 196 -1.17 -3.49 -20.02
C GLY A 196 -1.04 -3.76 -18.52
N ASN A 197 -0.14 -3.04 -17.84
CA ASN A 197 0.04 -3.14 -16.40
C ASN A 197 -1.21 -2.65 -15.63
N SER A 198 -1.83 -1.55 -16.07
CA SER A 198 -3.06 -1.04 -15.46
C SER A 198 -4.22 -2.03 -15.61
N TRP A 199 -4.33 -2.66 -16.77
CA TRP A 199 -5.32 -3.72 -17.02
C TRP A 199 -5.11 -4.93 -16.12
N TYR A 200 -3.85 -5.38 -15.96
CA TYR A 200 -3.50 -6.49 -15.08
C TYR A 200 -3.90 -6.20 -13.62
N TRP A 201 -3.57 -5.02 -13.11
CA TRP A 201 -3.93 -4.61 -11.75
C TRP A 201 -5.44 -4.44 -11.58
N PHE A 202 -6.13 -3.88 -12.56
CA PHE A 202 -7.60 -3.76 -12.54
C PHE A 202 -8.27 -5.13 -12.48
N TYR A 203 -7.82 -6.06 -13.32
CA TYR A 203 -8.33 -7.44 -13.31
C TYR A 203 -8.05 -8.13 -11.96
N GLY A 204 -6.81 -8.04 -11.47
CA GLY A 204 -6.42 -8.62 -10.19
C GLY A 204 -7.22 -8.07 -9.01
N ALA A 205 -7.39 -6.74 -8.93
CA ALA A 205 -8.17 -6.10 -7.89
C ALA A 205 -9.65 -6.54 -7.93
N THR A 206 -10.25 -6.58 -9.13
CA THR A 206 -11.62 -7.03 -9.32
C THR A 206 -11.79 -8.48 -8.89
N TYR A 207 -10.85 -9.34 -9.29
CA TYR A 207 -10.88 -10.76 -8.92
C TYR A 207 -10.79 -10.94 -7.40
N LEU A 208 -9.81 -10.33 -6.74
CA LEU A 208 -9.62 -10.42 -5.29
C LEU A 208 -10.82 -9.90 -4.48
N THR A 209 -11.50 -8.86 -4.96
CA THR A 209 -12.68 -8.33 -4.26
C THR A 209 -13.91 -9.22 -4.42
N GLN A 210 -14.00 -10.00 -5.50
CA GLN A 210 -15.15 -10.86 -5.78
C GLN A 210 -15.01 -12.29 -5.22
N ILE A 211 -13.78 -12.77 -4.99
CA ILE A 211 -13.55 -14.12 -4.46
C ILE A 211 -14.29 -14.38 -3.14
N PRO A 212 -14.23 -13.53 -2.12
CA PRO A 212 -14.92 -13.78 -0.86
C PRO A 212 -16.43 -13.93 -1.04
N GLN A 213 -17.02 -13.10 -1.89
CA GLN A 213 -18.45 -13.14 -2.17
C GLN A 213 -18.85 -14.41 -2.94
N LEU A 214 -18.08 -14.77 -3.95
CA LEU A 214 -18.29 -16.00 -4.73
C LEU A 214 -18.21 -17.24 -3.81
N THR A 215 -17.20 -17.28 -2.95
CA THR A 215 -16.94 -18.43 -2.06
C THR A 215 -18.05 -18.59 -1.02
N GLN A 216 -18.50 -17.50 -0.42
CA GLN A 216 -19.55 -17.55 0.59
C GLN A 216 -20.94 -17.74 0.00
N GLN A 217 -21.30 -17.01 -1.07
CA GLN A 217 -22.66 -17.01 -1.62
C GLN A 217 -22.93 -18.16 -2.59
N ASN A 218 -21.96 -18.53 -3.42
CA ASN A 218 -22.16 -19.52 -4.48
C ASN A 218 -21.62 -20.91 -4.10
N LEU A 219 -20.50 -20.96 -3.38
CA LEU A 219 -19.89 -22.23 -2.99
C LEU A 219 -20.28 -22.67 -1.56
N HIS A 220 -20.97 -21.79 -0.80
CA HIS A 220 -21.36 -22.04 0.60
C HIS A 220 -20.18 -22.54 1.48
N ALA A 221 -18.97 -22.11 1.12
CA ALA A 221 -17.74 -22.55 1.79
C ALA A 221 -17.46 -21.73 3.05
N SER A 222 -16.72 -22.35 4.00
CA SER A 222 -16.35 -21.70 5.25
C SER A 222 -15.32 -20.57 5.05
N GLU A 223 -15.21 -19.66 6.02
CA GLU A 223 -14.24 -18.55 6.00
C GLU A 223 -12.79 -19.01 5.83
N ASN A 224 -12.47 -20.23 6.29
CA ASN A 224 -11.15 -20.83 6.10
C ASN A 224 -10.82 -21.11 4.62
N VAL A 225 -11.82 -21.43 3.81
CA VAL A 225 -11.64 -21.65 2.36
C VAL A 225 -11.42 -20.34 1.62
N VAL A 226 -12.08 -19.24 2.07
CA VAL A 226 -11.86 -17.89 1.51
C VAL A 226 -10.41 -17.45 1.66
N SER A 227 -9.76 -17.82 2.77
CA SER A 227 -8.36 -17.44 3.03
C SER A 227 -7.34 -18.27 2.24
N LEU A 228 -7.75 -19.38 1.62
CA LEU A 228 -6.90 -20.26 0.82
C LEU A 228 -7.00 -19.97 -0.70
N LEU A 229 -8.02 -19.22 -1.15
CA LEU A 229 -8.26 -18.81 -2.53
C LEU A 229 -7.72 -17.42 -2.82
#